data_8da3a6832c56f48e2ffda874ab8baba9
#
_entry.id   8da3a6832c56f48e2ffda874ab8baba9
#
_cell.length_a   1.000
_cell.length_b   1.000
_cell.length_c   1.000
_cell.angle_alpha   90.00
_cell.angle_beta   90.00
_cell.angle_gamma   90.00
#
_symmetry.space_group_name_H-M   'P 1'
#
loop_
_entity.id
_entity.type
_entity.pdbx_description
1 polymer ?
#
loop_
_entity_poly.entity_id
_entity_poly.type
_entity_poly.pdbx_seq_one_letter_code
_entity_poly.pdbx_strand_id
1 'polypeptide(L)'
;MVLMGVVLPLCMTALPARADLTLPVTSPAARFSPATWAGDAGRGGAVSRRTWNNGAWCVWHWSTPSPHPTARLQITNQTPGSAVSYFLDGALTDDVPVPASGGIPIAGLAAPGPHTLTVYTRNSPQTDRWRGTNAYTVTGLTLDDGAKPTPAPPLRHWVLIVGDSITEGIQADDGRDSSLCDYAFLVGQGLNAAGFDYTVSACGYSGWVRPGDAQGDVPAYLPLLGVQRWNMIDADTRLLDSRGHLSAYGGIGQEPAAILLNYGVNECLNHSDKAAMRDSVISVLTALRRAAPRTEITVLVPPGLADTRIYPNGPAYITALHAAVAAYQAAHPDDRKTVLVDLGPDVARALGSPAYGGGVHPHAAGHAYLAPLILQAVLSRIP
;
A
#
# COMPACT_ATOMS: atom_id res chain seq x y z
N MET A 1 43.98 -39.22 60.80
CA MET A 1 44.41 -38.76 59.47
C MET A 1 43.18 -38.23 58.75
N VAL A 2 42.93 -36.96 58.82
CA VAL A 2 41.75 -36.26 58.25
C VAL A 2 42.16 -35.68 56.90
N LEU A 3 41.58 -36.21 55.81
CA LEU A 3 41.75 -35.63 54.47
C LEU A 3 40.86 -34.39 54.35
N MET A 4 41.49 -33.21 54.29
CA MET A 4 40.81 -31.98 53.88
C MET A 4 40.69 -31.94 52.36
N GLY A 5 39.43 -32.08 51.84
CA GLY A 5 39.13 -31.87 50.44
C GLY A 5 39.11 -30.39 50.11
N VAL A 6 39.96 -29.95 49.20
CA VAL A 6 39.96 -28.61 48.66
C VAL A 6 38.91 -28.52 47.55
N VAL A 7 37.83 -27.81 47.82
CA VAL A 7 36.82 -27.46 46.80
C VAL A 7 37.30 -26.21 46.07
N LEU A 8 37.74 -26.33 44.83
CA LEU A 8 38.04 -25.19 43.95
C LEU A 8 36.71 -24.60 43.45
N PRO A 9 36.50 -23.29 43.58
CA PRO A 9 35.34 -22.62 42.99
C PRO A 9 35.48 -22.60 41.47
N LEU A 10 34.48 -23.23 40.77
CA LEU A 10 34.32 -23.01 39.31
C LEU A 10 33.97 -21.57 39.09
N CYS A 11 34.94 -20.81 38.60
CA CYS A 11 34.70 -19.43 38.11
C CYS A 11 33.94 -19.55 36.77
N MET A 12 32.62 -19.50 36.80
CA MET A 12 31.82 -19.31 35.59
C MET A 12 32.14 -17.90 35.09
N THR A 13 32.99 -17.79 34.10
CA THR A 13 33.13 -16.57 33.30
C THR A 13 31.84 -16.38 32.54
N ALA A 14 31.02 -15.42 32.95
CA ALA A 14 29.87 -14.98 32.15
C ALA A 14 30.40 -14.58 30.77
N LEU A 15 30.01 -15.33 29.75
CA LEU A 15 30.26 -14.93 28.37
C LEU A 15 29.67 -13.52 28.20
N PRO A 16 30.39 -12.59 27.55
CA PRO A 16 29.87 -11.26 27.32
C PRO A 16 28.55 -11.40 26.57
N ALA A 17 27.49 -10.73 27.05
CA ALA A 17 26.24 -10.62 26.34
C ALA A 17 26.55 -10.07 24.96
N ARG A 18 26.34 -10.88 23.93
CA ARG A 18 26.48 -10.44 22.55
C ARG A 18 25.36 -9.43 22.24
N ALA A 19 25.68 -8.42 21.47
CA ALA A 19 24.75 -7.35 21.13
C ALA A 19 23.82 -7.80 20.01
N ASP A 20 22.54 -7.51 20.13
CA ASP A 20 21.56 -7.70 19.05
C ASP A 20 22.00 -7.00 17.77
N LEU A 21 21.74 -7.64 16.63
CA LEU A 21 22.00 -7.07 15.31
C LEU A 21 20.80 -6.21 14.88
N THR A 22 21.02 -4.92 14.61
CA THR A 22 19.98 -4.08 13.99
C THR A 22 20.29 -3.87 12.50
N LEU A 23 19.39 -4.33 11.65
CA LEU A 23 19.42 -4.08 10.22
C LEU A 23 18.70 -2.75 9.94
N PRO A 24 19.39 -1.72 9.39
CA PRO A 24 18.75 -0.47 9.02
C PRO A 24 17.85 -0.64 7.78
N VAL A 25 16.95 0.31 7.54
CA VAL A 25 16.10 0.33 6.34
C VAL A 25 16.85 0.39 5.00
N THR A 26 18.14 0.72 5.05
CA THR A 26 19.05 0.73 3.89
C THR A 26 19.79 -0.60 3.71
N SER A 27 19.55 -1.59 4.58
CA SER A 27 20.16 -2.91 4.46
C SER A 27 19.77 -3.56 3.14
N PRO A 28 20.68 -4.25 2.44
CA PRO A 28 20.33 -5.05 1.27
C PRO A 28 19.36 -6.20 1.58
N ALA A 29 19.20 -6.53 2.87
CA ALA A 29 18.21 -7.50 3.34
C ALA A 29 16.78 -6.94 3.39
N ALA A 30 16.60 -5.63 3.23
CA ALA A 30 15.32 -4.95 3.28
C ALA A 30 14.86 -4.55 1.89
N ARG A 31 13.57 -4.70 1.61
CA ARG A 31 12.91 -4.19 0.40
C ARG A 31 11.57 -3.59 0.77
N PHE A 32 11.21 -2.52 0.09
CA PHE A 32 9.98 -1.76 0.33
C PHE A 32 9.13 -1.70 -0.93
N SER A 33 7.81 -1.59 -0.78
CA SER A 33 6.89 -1.39 -1.91
C SER A 33 7.29 -0.15 -2.71
N PRO A 34 7.23 -0.25 -4.05
CA PRO A 34 7.64 0.84 -4.93
C PRO A 34 6.87 2.14 -4.65
N ALA A 35 7.57 3.27 -4.68
CA ALA A 35 6.99 4.61 -4.72
C ALA A 35 5.98 4.99 -3.60
N THR A 36 5.87 4.22 -2.52
CA THR A 36 4.94 4.50 -1.40
C THR A 36 5.63 4.73 -0.06
N TRP A 37 6.94 4.70 -0.01
CA TRP A 37 7.73 4.96 1.19
C TRP A 37 8.63 6.18 1.01
N ALA A 38 8.39 7.21 1.81
CA ALA A 38 9.27 8.36 1.91
C ALA A 38 10.53 7.99 2.69
N GLY A 39 11.70 8.39 2.19
CA GLY A 39 12.97 8.28 2.93
C GLY A 39 13.21 9.55 3.73
N ASP A 40 13.61 9.40 4.96
CA ASP A 40 14.08 10.50 5.79
C ASP A 40 15.55 10.27 6.14
N ALA A 41 16.42 11.11 5.60
CA ALA A 41 17.80 11.23 6.08
C ALA A 41 17.78 12.16 7.27
N GLY A 42 17.46 11.61 8.45
CA GLY A 42 17.38 12.39 9.68
C GLY A 42 18.66 13.18 9.95
N ARG A 43 18.52 14.35 10.56
CA ARG A 43 19.66 15.06 11.17
C ARG A 43 20.29 14.14 12.23
N GLY A 44 21.46 13.58 11.94
CA GLY A 44 22.16 12.65 12.83
C GLY A 44 22.35 11.23 12.28
N GLY A 45 21.99 10.95 11.01
CA GLY A 45 22.30 9.69 10.33
C GLY A 45 21.33 8.54 10.56
N ALA A 46 20.26 8.71 11.33
CA ALA A 46 19.19 7.71 11.41
C ALA A 46 18.34 7.82 10.16
N VAL A 47 18.46 6.84 9.27
CA VAL A 47 17.64 6.74 8.07
C VAL A 47 16.35 6.03 8.45
N SER A 48 15.20 6.60 8.09
CA SER A 48 13.90 5.97 8.24
C SER A 48 13.16 5.88 6.89
N ARG A 49 12.14 5.02 6.84
CA ARG A 49 11.15 5.00 5.77
C ARG A 49 9.79 5.28 6.37
N ARG A 50 9.04 6.20 5.76
CA ARG A 50 7.70 6.57 6.20
C ARG A 50 6.68 6.36 5.11
N THR A 51 5.48 5.93 5.50
CA THR A 51 4.33 5.84 4.60
C THR A 51 3.05 6.22 5.32
N TRP A 52 2.12 6.80 4.57
CA TRP A 52 0.75 7.08 5.00
C TRP A 52 -0.26 6.15 4.31
N ASN A 53 0.22 5.30 3.40
CA ASN A 53 -0.65 4.41 2.63
C ASN A 53 -0.94 3.13 3.40
N ASN A 54 -2.20 2.73 3.47
CA ASN A 54 -2.59 1.37 3.78
C ASN A 54 -2.25 0.47 2.59
N GLY A 55 -1.86 -0.77 2.85
CA GLY A 55 -1.39 -1.71 1.83
C GLY A 55 0.07 -1.50 1.37
N ALA A 56 0.79 -0.50 1.92
CA ALA A 56 2.23 -0.42 1.72
C ALA A 56 2.94 -1.58 2.42
N TRP A 57 3.98 -2.12 1.81
CA TRP A 57 4.66 -3.27 2.37
C TRP A 57 6.17 -3.10 2.44
N CYS A 58 6.80 -3.86 3.36
CA CYS A 58 8.23 -4.08 3.37
C CYS A 58 8.55 -5.54 3.66
N VAL A 59 9.70 -6.00 3.14
CA VAL A 59 10.18 -7.38 3.30
C VAL A 59 11.58 -7.35 3.87
N TRP A 60 11.86 -8.30 4.77
CA TRP A 60 13.16 -8.49 5.39
C TRP A 60 13.58 -9.95 5.27
N HIS A 61 14.87 -10.17 4.96
CA HIS A 61 15.44 -11.51 4.84
C HIS A 61 16.66 -11.64 5.75
N TRP A 62 16.70 -12.71 6.53
CA TRP A 62 17.87 -13.03 7.36
C TRP A 62 17.96 -14.54 7.60
N SER A 63 19.06 -14.96 8.20
CA SER A 63 19.23 -16.30 8.74
C SER A 63 19.78 -16.20 10.15
N THR A 64 19.33 -17.06 11.05
CA THR A 64 19.84 -17.12 12.42
C THR A 64 20.26 -18.54 12.82
N PRO A 65 21.35 -18.72 13.58
CA PRO A 65 21.73 -19.98 14.16
C PRO A 65 21.05 -20.24 15.52
N SER A 66 20.31 -19.27 16.06
CA SER A 66 19.72 -19.32 17.39
C SER A 66 18.63 -20.43 17.48
N PRO A 67 18.68 -21.32 18.49
CA PRO A 67 17.58 -22.26 18.74
C PRO A 67 16.32 -21.58 19.29
N HIS A 68 16.44 -20.34 19.77
CA HIS A 68 15.35 -19.49 20.25
C HIS A 68 15.48 -18.09 19.63
N PRO A 69 15.18 -17.99 18.31
CA PRO A 69 15.39 -16.73 17.61
C PRO A 69 14.41 -15.65 18.07
N THR A 70 14.88 -14.42 18.03
CA THR A 70 14.06 -13.23 18.31
C THR A 70 14.20 -12.21 17.19
N ALA A 71 13.11 -11.49 16.92
CA ALA A 71 13.14 -10.35 16.04
C ALA A 71 12.19 -9.26 16.55
N ARG A 72 12.55 -8.01 16.29
CA ARG A 72 11.72 -6.85 16.60
C ARG A 72 11.74 -5.88 15.42
N LEU A 73 10.59 -5.67 14.81
CA LEU A 73 10.44 -4.64 13.78
C LEU A 73 10.39 -3.27 14.46
N GLN A 74 11.32 -2.41 14.10
CA GLN A 74 11.39 -1.03 14.60
C GLN A 74 10.41 -0.18 13.75
N ILE A 75 9.13 -0.31 14.05
CA ILE A 75 8.03 0.43 13.42
C ILE A 75 7.24 1.19 14.48
N THR A 76 6.86 2.41 14.16
CA THR A 76 6.05 3.27 15.03
C THR A 76 4.98 4.01 14.24
N ASN A 77 3.88 4.36 14.92
CA ASN A 77 2.92 5.35 14.47
C ASN A 77 2.41 6.13 15.70
N GLN A 78 2.39 7.45 15.62
CA GLN A 78 1.96 8.30 16.74
C GLN A 78 0.44 8.30 16.95
N THR A 79 -0.31 7.86 15.95
CA THR A 79 -1.78 7.84 16.01
C THR A 79 -2.27 6.50 16.51
N PRO A 80 -3.01 6.46 17.64
CA PRO A 80 -3.61 5.23 18.16
C PRO A 80 -4.58 4.59 17.13
N GLY A 81 -4.69 3.26 17.16
CA GLY A 81 -5.58 2.52 16.28
C GLY A 81 -4.96 2.15 14.93
N SER A 82 -3.69 2.51 14.70
CA SER A 82 -2.94 2.03 13.53
C SER A 82 -2.44 0.61 13.76
N ALA A 83 -2.55 -0.24 12.75
CA ALA A 83 -2.12 -1.63 12.81
C ALA A 83 -1.35 -2.06 11.56
N VAL A 84 -0.54 -3.10 11.72
CA VAL A 84 0.10 -3.84 10.64
C VAL A 84 -0.34 -5.30 10.68
N SER A 85 -0.19 -5.97 9.56
CA SER A 85 -0.22 -7.42 9.49
C SER A 85 1.08 -7.92 8.89
N TYR A 86 1.57 -9.07 9.31
CA TYR A 86 2.80 -9.59 8.74
C TYR A 86 2.71 -11.10 8.47
N PHE A 87 3.49 -11.50 7.49
CA PHE A 87 3.75 -12.91 7.19
C PHE A 87 5.19 -13.22 7.60
N LEU A 88 5.35 -14.16 8.53
CA LEU A 88 6.64 -14.74 8.86
C LEU A 88 6.71 -16.12 8.24
N ASP A 89 7.61 -16.32 7.29
CA ASP A 89 7.79 -17.58 6.57
C ASP A 89 6.47 -18.13 5.98
N GLY A 90 5.60 -17.19 5.55
CA GLY A 90 4.28 -17.49 4.99
C GLY A 90 3.13 -17.59 6.00
N ALA A 91 3.41 -17.63 7.31
CA ALA A 91 2.38 -17.64 8.35
C ALA A 91 1.91 -16.21 8.70
N LEU A 92 0.62 -15.96 8.59
CA LEU A 92 0.01 -14.65 8.88
C LEU A 92 -0.15 -14.43 10.39
N THR A 93 0.27 -13.23 10.83
CA THR A 93 -0.16 -12.61 12.08
C THR A 93 -0.86 -11.31 11.72
N ASP A 94 -2.16 -11.24 12.02
CA ASP A 94 -3.02 -10.14 11.60
C ASP A 94 -3.31 -9.14 12.73
N ASP A 95 -3.65 -7.91 12.35
CA ASP A 95 -4.16 -6.84 13.21
C ASP A 95 -3.26 -6.52 14.42
N VAL A 96 -1.96 -6.40 14.17
CA VAL A 96 -0.98 -6.10 15.22
C VAL A 96 -0.90 -4.59 15.43
N PRO A 97 -1.26 -4.07 16.62
CA PRO A 97 -1.21 -2.65 16.90
C PRO A 97 0.21 -2.09 16.78
N VAL A 98 0.33 -0.94 16.14
CA VAL A 98 1.61 -0.21 16.00
C VAL A 98 1.78 0.75 17.18
N PRO A 99 2.84 0.59 17.99
CA PRO A 99 3.07 1.47 19.13
C PRO A 99 3.65 2.83 18.68
N ALA A 100 3.49 3.84 19.53
CA ALA A 100 4.13 5.15 19.34
C ALA A 100 5.66 5.08 19.48
N SER A 101 6.19 4.05 20.15
CA SER A 101 7.64 3.84 20.36
C SER A 101 7.95 2.36 20.62
N GLY A 102 9.21 1.97 20.48
CA GLY A 102 9.72 0.65 20.92
C GLY A 102 9.53 -0.51 19.93
N GLY A 103 8.81 -0.30 18.83
CA GLY A 103 8.63 -1.32 17.79
C GLY A 103 7.77 -2.53 18.21
N ILE A 104 7.61 -3.48 17.28
CA ILE A 104 6.76 -4.68 17.43
C ILE A 104 7.64 -5.92 17.54
N PRO A 105 7.51 -6.75 18.61
CA PRO A 105 8.13 -8.07 18.64
C PRO A 105 7.47 -8.98 17.59
N ILE A 106 8.28 -9.72 16.84
CA ILE A 106 7.79 -10.65 15.83
C ILE A 106 7.54 -12.00 16.48
N ALA A 107 6.27 -12.40 16.50
CA ALA A 107 5.85 -13.70 17.00
C ALA A 107 6.05 -14.81 15.95
N GLY A 108 6.13 -16.06 16.41
CA GLY A 108 6.19 -17.23 15.53
C GLY A 108 7.59 -17.66 15.10
N LEU A 109 8.64 -16.93 15.46
CA LEU A 109 10.02 -17.39 15.27
C LEU A 109 10.28 -18.57 16.21
N ALA A 110 10.45 -19.76 15.66
CA ALA A 110 10.52 -20.99 16.46
C ALA A 110 11.79 -21.83 16.26
N ALA A 111 12.57 -21.57 15.21
CA ALA A 111 13.68 -22.42 14.82
C ALA A 111 14.85 -21.63 14.22
N PRO A 112 16.09 -22.16 14.27
CA PRO A 112 17.18 -21.61 13.49
C PRO A 112 16.95 -21.81 11.98
N GLY A 113 17.55 -20.95 11.17
CA GLY A 113 17.48 -21.06 9.71
C GLY A 113 17.21 -19.74 8.99
N PRO A 114 16.88 -19.80 7.70
CA PRO A 114 16.48 -18.65 6.93
C PRO A 114 15.05 -18.22 7.26
N HIS A 115 14.84 -16.90 7.34
CA HIS A 115 13.53 -16.32 7.60
C HIS A 115 13.21 -15.21 6.62
N THR A 116 11.92 -15.05 6.34
CA THR A 116 11.35 -13.97 5.57
C THR A 116 10.20 -13.33 6.34
N LEU A 117 10.31 -12.05 6.62
CA LEU A 117 9.24 -11.25 7.22
C LEU A 117 8.70 -10.27 6.18
N THR A 118 7.44 -10.43 5.79
CA THR A 118 6.72 -9.46 4.96
C THR A 118 5.70 -8.73 5.81
N VAL A 119 5.80 -7.41 5.89
CA VAL A 119 4.92 -6.57 6.71
C VAL A 119 4.09 -5.68 5.80
N TYR A 120 2.80 -5.58 6.08
CA TYR A 120 1.84 -4.69 5.43
C TYR A 120 1.28 -3.70 6.43
N THR A 121 1.18 -2.43 6.04
CA THR A 121 0.37 -1.45 6.78
C THR A 121 -1.09 -1.81 6.60
N ARG A 122 -1.76 -2.27 7.66
CA ARG A 122 -3.11 -2.83 7.59
C ARG A 122 -4.17 -1.75 7.52
N ASN A 123 -4.16 -0.87 8.50
CA ASN A 123 -5.08 0.25 8.59
C ASN A 123 -4.52 1.35 9.47
N SER A 124 -4.90 2.58 9.19
CA SER A 124 -4.71 3.70 10.10
C SER A 124 -5.96 4.59 10.09
N PRO A 125 -6.32 5.21 11.22
CA PRO A 125 -7.43 6.15 11.28
C PRO A 125 -7.29 7.24 10.22
N GLN A 126 -8.41 7.73 9.70
CA GLN A 126 -8.41 8.82 8.71
C GLN A 126 -8.22 10.21 9.34
N THR A 127 -7.60 10.25 10.51
CA THR A 127 -7.27 11.47 11.24
C THR A 127 -5.80 11.77 11.13
N ASP A 128 -5.44 13.02 11.04
CA ASP A 128 -4.04 13.51 11.01
C ASP A 128 -3.14 12.79 10.00
N ARG A 129 -3.75 12.27 8.94
CA ARG A 129 -3.07 11.61 7.84
C ARG A 129 -2.53 12.63 6.86
N TRP A 130 -1.47 12.27 6.16
CA TRP A 130 -0.93 13.00 5.02
C TRP A 130 -0.28 14.35 5.35
N ARG A 131 -0.59 14.98 6.43
CA ARG A 131 0.03 16.23 6.90
C ARG A 131 0.62 16.12 8.29
N GLY A 132 0.12 15.17 9.04
CA GLY A 132 0.42 15.08 10.44
C GLY A 132 1.31 13.90 10.79
N THR A 133 1.12 13.46 12.01
CA THR A 133 1.93 12.44 12.66
C THR A 133 1.43 11.03 12.38
N ASN A 134 0.26 10.86 11.74
CA ASN A 134 -0.30 9.56 11.41
C ASN A 134 0.43 8.90 10.23
N ALA A 135 1.68 8.54 10.47
CA ALA A 135 2.54 7.88 9.51
C ALA A 135 3.18 6.64 10.13
N TYR A 136 3.22 5.56 9.39
CA TYR A 136 4.06 4.42 9.74
C TYR A 136 5.51 4.77 9.47
N THR A 137 6.34 4.68 10.50
CA THR A 137 7.77 4.97 10.41
C THR A 137 8.57 3.73 10.76
N VAL A 138 9.35 3.22 9.81
CA VAL A 138 10.23 2.06 9.98
C VAL A 138 11.66 2.55 10.00
N THR A 139 12.42 2.12 11.03
CA THR A 139 13.85 2.45 11.16
C THR A 139 14.75 1.23 11.00
N GLY A 140 14.21 0.01 11.15
CA GLY A 140 14.99 -1.21 10.98
C GLY A 140 14.33 -2.46 11.53
N LEU A 141 15.11 -3.54 11.53
CA LEU A 141 14.76 -4.82 12.13
C LEU A 141 15.88 -5.22 13.09
N THR A 142 15.56 -5.39 14.37
CA THR A 142 16.51 -5.90 15.37
C THR A 142 16.33 -7.40 15.47
N LEU A 143 17.45 -8.12 15.42
CA LEU A 143 17.55 -9.58 15.41
C LEU A 143 18.41 -10.04 16.58
N ASP A 144 18.25 -11.31 16.97
CA ASP A 144 19.12 -11.97 17.92
C ASP A 144 20.57 -12.02 17.46
N ASP A 145 21.45 -12.22 18.44
CA ASP A 145 22.88 -12.36 18.20
C ASP A 145 23.20 -13.56 17.27
N GLY A 146 24.16 -13.31 16.38
CA GLY A 146 24.59 -14.28 15.38
C GLY A 146 23.70 -14.36 14.15
N ALA A 147 22.57 -13.64 14.11
CA ALA A 147 21.76 -13.51 12.89
C ALA A 147 22.57 -12.81 11.78
N LYS A 148 22.31 -13.16 10.55
CA LYS A 148 22.99 -12.62 9.36
C LYS A 148 21.96 -12.14 8.35
N PRO A 149 22.12 -10.91 7.81
CA PRO A 149 21.28 -10.44 6.72
C PRO A 149 21.45 -11.32 5.47
N THR A 150 20.36 -11.60 4.81
CA THR A 150 20.35 -12.25 3.49
C THR A 150 19.83 -11.22 2.50
N PRO A 151 20.50 -10.96 1.36
CA PRO A 151 20.03 -10.00 0.39
C PRO A 151 18.60 -10.30 -0.07
N ALA A 152 17.75 -9.29 -0.06
CA ALA A 152 16.40 -9.40 -0.61
C ALA A 152 16.48 -9.57 -2.14
N PRO A 153 15.58 -10.34 -2.75
CA PRO A 153 15.47 -10.40 -4.21
C PRO A 153 15.31 -9.00 -4.79
N PRO A 154 15.85 -8.72 -5.98
CA PRO A 154 15.67 -7.42 -6.62
C PRO A 154 14.19 -7.13 -6.89
N LEU A 155 13.85 -5.83 -6.99
CA LEU A 155 12.51 -5.42 -7.38
C LEU A 155 12.21 -5.94 -8.79
N ARG A 156 11.04 -6.54 -8.96
CA ARG A 156 10.52 -6.99 -10.24
C ARG A 156 9.84 -5.84 -10.98
N HIS A 157 9.37 -6.08 -12.21
CA HIS A 157 8.41 -5.19 -12.84
C HIS A 157 7.22 -5.01 -11.89
N TRP A 158 6.65 -3.82 -11.84
CA TRP A 158 5.68 -3.50 -10.80
C TRP A 158 4.43 -2.82 -11.37
N VAL A 159 3.34 -2.92 -10.62
CA VAL A 159 2.05 -2.32 -10.94
C VAL A 159 1.68 -1.32 -9.86
N LEU A 160 1.26 -0.12 -10.27
CA LEU A 160 0.73 0.91 -9.38
C LEU A 160 -0.79 0.83 -9.37
N ILE A 161 -1.37 0.71 -8.18
CA ILE A 161 -2.82 0.74 -7.95
C ILE A 161 -3.16 2.04 -7.22
N VAL A 162 -3.96 2.88 -7.84
CA VAL A 162 -4.35 4.19 -7.31
C VAL A 162 -5.87 4.23 -7.13
N GLY A 163 -6.33 4.74 -5.98
CA GLY A 163 -7.76 4.85 -5.75
C GLY A 163 -8.14 5.59 -4.47
N ASP A 164 -9.40 5.45 -4.14
CA ASP A 164 -10.05 6.05 -2.98
C ASP A 164 -10.15 5.07 -1.78
N SER A 165 -11.12 5.29 -0.90
CA SER A 165 -11.37 4.46 0.28
C SER A 165 -11.63 2.98 -0.04
N ILE A 166 -12.20 2.66 -1.20
CA ILE A 166 -12.44 1.26 -1.62
C ILE A 166 -11.11 0.56 -1.92
N THR A 167 -10.16 1.29 -2.50
CA THR A 167 -8.80 0.80 -2.80
C THR A 167 -7.92 0.78 -1.55
N GLU A 168 -8.26 1.59 -0.55
CA GLU A 168 -7.58 1.69 0.73
C GLU A 168 -7.98 0.60 1.72
N GLY A 169 -9.10 -0.09 1.46
CA GLY A 169 -9.63 -1.14 2.32
C GLY A 169 -10.49 -0.64 3.48
N ILE A 170 -11.10 0.55 3.34
CA ILE A 170 -12.04 1.05 4.34
C ILE A 170 -13.25 0.12 4.40
N GLN A 171 -13.59 -0.36 5.61
CA GLN A 171 -14.65 -1.34 5.90
C GLN A 171 -14.53 -2.70 5.17
N ALA A 172 -13.38 -3.00 4.56
CA ALA A 172 -13.18 -4.21 3.77
C ALA A 172 -13.23 -5.51 4.58
N ASP A 173 -12.95 -5.47 5.87
CA ASP A 173 -13.02 -6.62 6.79
C ASP A 173 -14.33 -6.58 7.59
N ASP A 174 -15.45 -6.84 6.91
CA ASP A 174 -16.79 -6.90 7.48
C ASP A 174 -17.14 -5.69 8.38
N GLY A 175 -16.83 -4.50 7.87
CA GLY A 175 -17.07 -3.22 8.53
C GLY A 175 -15.86 -2.68 9.31
N ARG A 176 -14.76 -3.42 9.41
CA ARG A 176 -13.47 -2.94 9.90
C ARG A 176 -12.57 -2.57 8.72
N ASP A 177 -11.68 -1.62 8.93
CA ASP A 177 -10.71 -1.23 7.92
C ASP A 177 -9.60 -2.29 7.82
N SER A 178 -9.31 -2.73 6.59
CA SER A 178 -8.22 -3.68 6.34
C SER A 178 -7.77 -3.65 4.89
N SER A 179 -6.55 -3.23 4.67
CA SER A 179 -5.92 -3.33 3.35
C SER A 179 -5.61 -4.77 2.92
N LEU A 180 -5.73 -5.76 3.81
CA LEU A 180 -5.51 -7.16 3.46
C LEU A 180 -6.78 -7.85 2.96
N CYS A 181 -7.94 -7.24 3.20
CA CYS A 181 -9.24 -7.76 2.77
C CYS A 181 -9.75 -7.07 1.50
N ASP A 182 -9.06 -6.04 1.02
CA ASP A 182 -9.47 -5.30 -0.16
C ASP A 182 -9.03 -5.94 -1.49
N TYR A 183 -9.65 -5.46 -2.57
CA TYR A 183 -9.32 -5.97 -3.90
C TYR A 183 -7.89 -5.63 -4.33
N ALA A 184 -7.33 -4.50 -3.86
CA ALA A 184 -6.00 -4.07 -4.27
C ALA A 184 -4.92 -5.01 -3.73
N PHE A 185 -5.06 -5.46 -2.47
CA PHE A 185 -4.20 -6.50 -1.91
C PHE A 185 -4.37 -7.83 -2.67
N LEU A 186 -5.60 -8.27 -2.89
CA LEU A 186 -5.89 -9.56 -3.56
C LEU A 186 -5.36 -9.56 -5.01
N VAL A 187 -5.55 -8.46 -5.75
CA VAL A 187 -4.93 -8.25 -7.07
C VAL A 187 -3.41 -8.26 -6.95
N GLY A 188 -2.86 -7.59 -5.94
CA GLY A 188 -1.43 -7.56 -5.66
C GLY A 188 -0.84 -8.95 -5.40
N GLN A 189 -1.54 -9.82 -4.66
CA GLN A 189 -1.12 -11.21 -4.47
C GLN A 189 -1.13 -11.99 -5.79
N GLY A 190 -2.14 -11.79 -6.63
CA GLY A 190 -2.19 -12.37 -7.98
C GLY A 190 -1.07 -11.86 -8.88
N LEU A 191 -0.74 -10.57 -8.82
CA LEU A 191 0.40 -9.99 -9.52
C LEU A 191 1.72 -10.58 -9.03
N ASN A 192 1.89 -10.75 -7.72
CA ASN A 192 3.07 -11.39 -7.15
C ASN A 192 3.23 -12.83 -7.66
N ALA A 193 2.15 -13.60 -7.74
CA ALA A 193 2.15 -14.95 -8.30
C ALA A 193 2.51 -14.97 -9.80
N ALA A 194 2.13 -13.92 -10.54
CA ALA A 194 2.48 -13.73 -11.94
C ALA A 194 3.88 -13.14 -12.18
N GLY A 195 4.65 -12.88 -11.12
CA GLY A 195 6.03 -12.39 -11.25
C GLY A 195 6.19 -10.87 -11.19
N PHE A 196 5.16 -10.12 -10.85
CA PHE A 196 5.21 -8.67 -10.68
C PHE A 196 5.23 -8.28 -9.20
N ASP A 197 5.88 -7.17 -8.88
CA ASP A 197 5.64 -6.48 -7.61
C ASP A 197 4.45 -5.52 -7.78
N TYR A 198 3.92 -5.01 -6.68
CA TYR A 198 2.85 -4.02 -6.74
C TYR A 198 2.97 -2.99 -5.62
N THR A 199 2.25 -1.90 -5.78
CA THR A 199 2.11 -0.90 -4.74
C THR A 199 0.71 -0.28 -4.78
N VAL A 200 0.24 0.17 -3.63
CA VAL A 200 -1.06 0.82 -3.48
C VAL A 200 -0.84 2.26 -3.04
N SER A 201 -1.46 3.20 -3.75
CA SER A 201 -1.55 4.61 -3.37
C SER A 201 -3.02 4.99 -3.30
N ALA A 202 -3.60 4.90 -2.12
CA ALA A 202 -5.02 5.13 -1.93
C ALA A 202 -5.30 6.10 -0.77
N CYS A 203 -6.40 6.84 -0.87
CA CYS A 203 -6.83 7.74 0.18
C CYS A 203 -8.34 7.92 0.12
N GLY A 204 -8.99 7.75 1.24
CA GLY A 204 -10.41 8.00 1.39
C GLY A 204 -10.82 9.40 0.91
N TYR A 205 -12.05 9.53 0.45
CA TYR A 205 -12.64 10.75 -0.10
C TYR A 205 -11.93 11.35 -1.33
N SER A 206 -10.89 10.72 -1.86
CA SER A 206 -10.20 11.18 -3.08
C SER A 206 -10.92 10.74 -4.35
N GLY A 207 -10.65 11.44 -5.44
CA GLY A 207 -11.23 11.17 -6.76
C GLY A 207 -10.55 11.97 -7.86
N TRP A 208 -11.19 12.02 -9.01
CA TRP A 208 -10.71 12.78 -10.16
C TRP A 208 -10.62 14.28 -9.88
N VAL A 209 -11.62 14.82 -9.16
CA VAL A 209 -11.70 16.24 -8.75
C VAL A 209 -11.80 16.39 -7.24
N ARG A 210 -11.91 15.28 -6.51
CA ARG A 210 -12.00 15.29 -5.06
C ARG A 210 -10.60 15.14 -4.47
N PRO A 211 -10.21 16.05 -3.59
CA PRO A 211 -8.83 16.09 -3.09
C PRO A 211 -8.52 15.07 -1.99
N GLY A 212 -9.46 14.25 -1.58
CA GLY A 212 -9.24 13.32 -0.46
C GLY A 212 -9.38 14.02 0.87
N ASP A 213 -10.35 14.91 0.99
CA ASP A 213 -10.58 15.62 2.22
C ASP A 213 -11.96 15.45 2.78
N ALA A 214 -11.94 15.66 4.02
CA ALA A 214 -12.71 16.58 4.81
C ALA A 214 -14.16 16.21 4.95
N GLN A 215 -14.40 14.97 5.27
CA GLN A 215 -15.52 14.73 6.18
C GLN A 215 -14.94 14.38 7.55
N GLY A 216 -15.27 15.17 8.55
CA GLY A 216 -14.73 15.02 9.88
C GLY A 216 -13.23 15.39 9.96
N ASP A 217 -12.44 14.47 10.50
CA ASP A 217 -11.03 14.71 10.80
C ASP A 217 -10.07 14.43 9.63
N VAL A 218 -10.57 14.11 8.43
CA VAL A 218 -9.71 13.95 7.27
C VAL A 218 -9.32 15.33 6.76
N PRO A 219 -8.03 15.72 6.86
CA PRO A 219 -7.62 17.06 6.49
C PRO A 219 -7.82 17.31 5.01
N ALA A 220 -8.30 18.51 4.69
CA ALA A 220 -8.35 19.00 3.31
C ALA A 220 -6.96 18.96 2.69
N TYR A 221 -6.81 18.14 1.67
CA TYR A 221 -5.51 17.80 1.13
C TYR A 221 -4.91 18.88 0.28
N LEU A 222 -5.74 19.62 -0.43
CA LEU A 222 -5.30 20.16 -1.67
C LEU A 222 -5.66 21.58 -1.99
N PRO A 223 -6.57 22.29 -1.33
CA PRO A 223 -6.83 23.67 -1.66
C PRO A 223 -5.57 24.52 -1.63
N LEU A 224 -4.56 24.07 -0.88
CA LEU A 224 -3.32 24.84 -0.66
C LEU A 224 -2.26 24.66 -1.76
N LEU A 225 -2.33 23.63 -2.62
CA LEU A 225 -1.24 23.31 -3.54
C LEU A 225 -1.66 23.12 -5.00
N GLY A 226 -2.94 23.14 -5.32
CA GLY A 226 -3.44 22.94 -6.69
C GLY A 226 -3.11 21.55 -7.28
N VAL A 227 -2.74 20.58 -6.44
CA VAL A 227 -2.32 19.24 -6.85
C VAL A 227 -3.47 18.27 -6.64
N GLN A 228 -3.78 17.47 -7.64
CA GLN A 228 -4.77 16.40 -7.56
C GLN A 228 -4.25 15.26 -6.68
N ARG A 229 -5.13 14.61 -5.92
CA ARG A 229 -4.75 13.49 -5.03
C ARG A 229 -4.09 12.33 -5.78
N TRP A 230 -4.51 12.06 -7.00
CA TRP A 230 -3.93 11.01 -7.82
C TRP A 230 -2.41 11.13 -7.97
N ASN A 231 -1.87 12.35 -7.89
CA ASN A 231 -0.44 12.61 -7.99
C ASN A 231 0.30 12.54 -6.64
N MET A 232 -0.40 12.23 -5.55
CA MET A 232 0.21 12.14 -4.22
C MET A 232 0.40 10.69 -3.82
N ILE A 233 1.58 10.35 -3.37
CA ILE A 233 1.91 9.06 -2.76
C ILE A 233 1.77 9.16 -1.25
N ASP A 234 2.22 10.29 -0.71
CA ASP A 234 2.06 10.69 0.70
C ASP A 234 1.97 12.23 0.79
N ALA A 235 2.01 12.80 1.99
CA ALA A 235 1.89 14.25 2.21
C ALA A 235 2.92 15.08 1.44
N ASP A 236 4.13 14.57 1.30
CA ASP A 236 5.29 15.29 0.74
C ASP A 236 5.72 14.74 -0.61
N THR A 237 5.41 13.47 -0.89
CA THR A 237 5.88 12.74 -2.07
C THR A 237 4.82 12.77 -3.15
N ARG A 238 5.25 13.06 -4.37
CA ARG A 238 4.40 13.05 -5.57
C ARG A 238 4.75 11.86 -6.46
N LEU A 239 3.74 11.32 -7.13
CA LEU A 239 3.92 10.32 -8.19
C LEU A 239 4.73 10.92 -9.34
N LEU A 240 4.42 12.17 -9.72
CA LEU A 240 5.18 12.92 -10.70
C LEU A 240 5.98 14.03 -10.00
N ASP A 241 7.23 14.20 -10.40
CA ASP A 241 8.06 15.32 -9.97
C ASP A 241 7.60 16.64 -10.63
N SER A 242 8.26 17.74 -10.29
CA SER A 242 7.96 19.08 -10.85
C SER A 242 8.16 19.18 -12.37
N ARG A 243 8.84 18.22 -13.00
CA ARG A 243 9.06 18.12 -14.44
C ARG A 243 8.07 17.19 -15.11
N GLY A 244 7.16 16.55 -14.36
CA GLY A 244 6.20 15.58 -14.85
C GLY A 244 6.81 14.19 -15.12
N HIS A 245 7.94 13.85 -14.51
CA HIS A 245 8.49 12.51 -14.55
C HIS A 245 7.98 11.70 -13.36
N LEU A 246 7.89 10.38 -13.51
CA LEU A 246 7.62 9.51 -12.36
C LEU A 246 8.68 9.72 -11.29
N SER A 247 8.22 9.97 -10.10
CA SER A 247 9.11 10.18 -8.96
C SER A 247 9.98 8.94 -8.74
N ALA A 248 11.31 9.14 -8.69
CA ALA A 248 12.27 8.07 -8.40
C ALA A 248 12.27 7.67 -6.90
N TYR A 249 11.24 8.04 -6.17
CA TYR A 249 11.18 7.83 -4.74
C TYR A 249 11.21 6.34 -4.40
N GLY A 250 12.08 5.97 -3.50
CA GLY A 250 12.36 4.56 -3.20
C GLY A 250 13.38 3.90 -4.13
N GLY A 251 14.03 4.67 -5.00
CA GLY A 251 15.17 4.17 -5.81
C GLY A 251 14.77 3.29 -7.00
N ILE A 252 13.52 3.35 -7.46
CA ILE A 252 13.04 2.41 -8.45
C ILE A 252 13.48 2.78 -9.86
N GLY A 253 13.51 4.04 -10.23
CA GLY A 253 13.96 4.50 -11.55
C GLY A 253 13.29 3.83 -12.76
N GLN A 254 12.27 2.99 -12.54
CA GLN A 254 11.59 2.21 -13.57
C GLN A 254 10.12 2.58 -13.63
N GLU A 255 9.63 2.75 -14.85
CA GLU A 255 8.19 2.86 -15.09
C GLU A 255 7.46 1.62 -14.57
N PRO A 256 6.27 1.77 -13.97
CA PRO A 256 5.41 0.62 -13.70
C PRO A 256 5.04 -0.09 -15.02
N ALA A 257 4.86 -1.40 -14.96
CA ALA A 257 4.31 -2.16 -16.09
C ALA A 257 2.86 -1.74 -16.38
N ALA A 258 2.10 -1.47 -15.31
CA ALA A 258 0.75 -0.92 -15.42
C ALA A 258 0.44 0.06 -14.29
N ILE A 259 -0.51 0.96 -14.57
CA ILE A 259 -1.17 1.84 -13.59
C ILE A 259 -2.66 1.54 -13.66
N LEU A 260 -3.25 1.15 -12.54
CA LEU A 260 -4.68 0.99 -12.36
C LEU A 260 -5.24 2.18 -11.60
N LEU A 261 -6.23 2.86 -12.16
CA LEU A 261 -6.88 4.03 -11.58
C LEU A 261 -8.34 3.70 -11.27
N ASN A 262 -8.74 3.77 -10.01
CA ASN A 262 -10.10 3.48 -9.54
C ASN A 262 -10.68 4.69 -8.79
N TYR A 263 -11.23 5.65 -9.53
CA TYR A 263 -11.89 6.84 -9.02
C TYR A 263 -13.25 7.07 -9.69
N GLY A 264 -14.16 7.75 -9.02
CA GLY A 264 -15.48 8.11 -9.53
C GLY A 264 -16.59 8.02 -8.50
N VAL A 265 -16.39 7.23 -7.44
CA VAL A 265 -17.37 7.08 -6.36
C VAL A 265 -17.55 8.40 -5.62
N ASN A 266 -16.48 9.07 -5.24
CA ASN A 266 -16.54 10.32 -4.50
C ASN A 266 -17.08 11.48 -5.34
N GLU A 267 -16.86 11.48 -6.63
CA GLU A 267 -17.53 12.41 -7.55
C GLU A 267 -19.04 12.22 -7.52
N CYS A 268 -19.51 10.97 -7.57
CA CYS A 268 -20.91 10.64 -7.53
C CYS A 268 -21.57 11.02 -6.19
N LEU A 269 -20.94 10.63 -5.07
CA LEU A 269 -21.45 10.90 -3.72
C LEU A 269 -21.54 12.40 -3.40
N ASN A 270 -20.60 13.18 -3.93
CA ASN A 270 -20.53 14.62 -3.68
C ASN A 270 -21.12 15.46 -4.81
N HIS A 271 -21.82 14.85 -5.76
CA HIS A 271 -22.44 15.54 -6.90
C HIS A 271 -21.48 16.47 -7.65
N SER A 272 -20.23 16.05 -7.80
CA SER A 272 -19.19 16.85 -8.48
C SER A 272 -19.59 17.15 -9.92
N ASP A 273 -19.14 18.31 -10.43
CA ASP A 273 -19.38 18.67 -11.83
C ASP A 273 -18.73 17.66 -12.77
N LYS A 274 -19.55 17.07 -13.64
CA LYS A 274 -19.12 16.07 -14.61
C LYS A 274 -18.20 16.64 -15.69
N ALA A 275 -18.32 17.92 -16.02
CA ALA A 275 -17.42 18.56 -16.95
C ALA A 275 -16.02 18.72 -16.32
N ALA A 276 -15.96 19.18 -15.08
CA ALA A 276 -14.71 19.26 -14.33
C ALA A 276 -14.06 17.86 -14.14
N MET A 277 -14.86 16.84 -13.86
CA MET A 277 -14.39 15.45 -13.77
C MET A 277 -13.78 15.00 -15.12
N ARG A 278 -14.48 15.22 -16.24
CA ARG A 278 -13.98 14.90 -17.58
C ARG A 278 -12.62 15.56 -17.87
N ASP A 279 -12.52 16.84 -17.62
CA ASP A 279 -11.29 17.61 -17.89
C ASP A 279 -10.14 17.14 -17.00
N SER A 280 -10.43 16.78 -15.75
CA SER A 280 -9.46 16.18 -14.84
C SER A 280 -8.98 14.81 -15.34
N VAL A 281 -9.87 13.92 -15.75
CA VAL A 281 -9.51 12.60 -16.31
C VAL A 281 -8.55 12.77 -17.50
N ILE A 282 -8.88 13.64 -18.45
CA ILE A 282 -8.04 13.91 -19.64
C ILE A 282 -6.67 14.44 -19.21
N SER A 283 -6.64 15.38 -18.28
CA SER A 283 -5.41 15.96 -17.76
C SER A 283 -4.53 14.92 -17.07
N VAL A 284 -5.11 14.07 -16.22
CA VAL A 284 -4.42 12.98 -15.52
C VAL A 284 -3.81 11.99 -16.50
N LEU A 285 -4.61 11.51 -17.46
CA LEU A 285 -4.14 10.54 -18.45
C LEU A 285 -3.02 11.11 -19.32
N THR A 286 -3.15 12.38 -19.73
CA THR A 286 -2.10 13.08 -20.49
C THR A 286 -0.80 13.18 -19.69
N ALA A 287 -0.89 13.54 -18.40
CA ALA A 287 0.28 13.66 -17.53
C ALA A 287 0.94 12.29 -17.29
N LEU A 288 0.15 11.25 -17.01
CA LEU A 288 0.67 9.89 -16.80
C LEU A 288 1.30 9.33 -18.08
N ARG A 289 0.67 9.48 -19.22
CA ARG A 289 1.22 9.02 -20.49
C ARG A 289 2.56 9.68 -20.82
N ARG A 290 2.65 10.98 -20.56
CA ARG A 290 3.91 11.72 -20.75
C ARG A 290 5.01 11.23 -19.81
N ALA A 291 4.67 10.93 -18.56
CA ALA A 291 5.63 10.49 -17.55
C ALA A 291 6.02 9.01 -17.71
N ALA A 292 5.11 8.19 -18.22
CA ALA A 292 5.24 6.73 -18.36
C ALA A 292 4.80 6.27 -19.75
N PRO A 293 5.59 6.56 -20.80
CA PRO A 293 5.20 6.32 -22.20
C PRO A 293 5.01 4.84 -22.55
N ARG A 294 5.62 3.91 -21.79
CA ARG A 294 5.54 2.47 -22.05
C ARG A 294 4.52 1.73 -21.19
N THR A 295 4.03 2.38 -20.15
CA THR A 295 3.13 1.79 -19.13
C THR A 295 1.73 1.55 -19.70
N GLU A 296 1.12 0.41 -19.38
CA GLU A 296 -0.31 0.19 -19.57
C GLU A 296 -1.10 1.01 -18.54
N ILE A 297 -2.07 1.81 -18.98
CA ILE A 297 -2.92 2.61 -18.09
C ILE A 297 -4.34 2.07 -18.18
N THR A 298 -4.86 1.59 -17.06
CA THR A 298 -6.22 1.08 -16.93
C THR A 298 -7.02 2.03 -16.06
N VAL A 299 -8.04 2.65 -16.64
CA VAL A 299 -9.07 3.35 -15.88
C VAL A 299 -10.17 2.35 -15.59
N LEU A 300 -10.42 2.07 -14.33
CA LEU A 300 -11.48 1.18 -13.90
C LEU A 300 -12.75 2.01 -13.65
N VAL A 301 -13.87 1.62 -14.26
CA VAL A 301 -15.18 2.09 -13.81
C VAL A 301 -15.39 1.50 -12.42
N PRO A 302 -15.62 2.33 -11.37
CA PRO A 302 -15.76 1.80 -10.03
C PRO A 302 -16.82 0.72 -9.95
N PRO A 303 -16.46 -0.51 -9.57
CA PRO A 303 -17.41 -1.60 -9.45
C PRO A 303 -18.51 -1.24 -8.45
N GLY A 304 -19.76 -1.45 -8.79
CA GLY A 304 -20.89 -1.06 -7.96
C GLY A 304 -21.45 0.31 -8.27
N LEU A 305 -20.73 1.21 -8.94
CA LEU A 305 -21.25 2.55 -9.29
C LEU A 305 -22.51 2.47 -10.20
N ALA A 306 -22.73 1.36 -10.90
CA ALA A 306 -23.93 1.10 -11.67
C ALA A 306 -25.15 0.71 -10.81
N ASP A 307 -24.96 0.38 -9.52
CA ASP A 307 -26.07 0.06 -8.63
C ASP A 307 -26.75 1.33 -8.12
N THR A 308 -27.88 1.67 -8.74
CA THR A 308 -28.63 2.89 -8.39
C THR A 308 -29.27 2.87 -7.01
N ARG A 309 -29.30 1.72 -6.33
CA ARG A 309 -29.76 1.62 -4.95
C ARG A 309 -28.71 2.20 -3.98
N ILE A 310 -27.43 2.06 -4.33
CA ILE A 310 -26.29 2.57 -3.59
C ILE A 310 -25.90 3.96 -4.10
N TYR A 311 -25.84 4.09 -5.44
CA TYR A 311 -25.42 5.31 -6.14
C TYR A 311 -26.50 5.78 -7.12
N PRO A 312 -27.54 6.51 -6.67
CA PRO A 312 -28.65 6.90 -7.53
C PRO A 312 -28.23 7.63 -8.82
N ASN A 313 -27.15 8.40 -8.76
CA ASN A 313 -26.59 9.13 -9.91
C ASN A 313 -25.43 8.39 -10.61
N GLY A 314 -25.08 7.20 -10.16
CA GLY A 314 -23.93 6.43 -10.63
C GLY A 314 -23.86 6.28 -12.16
N PRO A 315 -24.95 5.89 -12.85
CA PRO A 315 -24.93 5.78 -14.32
C PRO A 315 -24.53 7.05 -15.06
N ALA A 316 -24.86 8.23 -14.53
CA ALA A 316 -24.46 9.49 -15.14
C ALA A 316 -22.94 9.76 -14.99
N TYR A 317 -22.32 9.33 -13.90
CA TYR A 317 -20.88 9.43 -13.70
C TYR A 317 -20.12 8.37 -14.50
N ILE A 318 -20.67 7.17 -14.65
CA ILE A 318 -20.14 6.14 -15.57
C ILE A 318 -20.11 6.70 -16.99
N THR A 319 -21.22 7.26 -17.47
CA THR A 319 -21.29 7.89 -18.79
C THR A 319 -20.26 9.00 -18.97
N ALA A 320 -20.09 9.84 -17.95
CA ALA A 320 -19.10 10.91 -17.99
C ALA A 320 -17.65 10.36 -18.04
N LEU A 321 -17.36 9.28 -17.32
CA LEU A 321 -16.05 8.63 -17.33
C LEU A 321 -15.74 8.00 -18.69
N HIS A 322 -16.71 7.28 -19.28
CA HIS A 322 -16.61 6.76 -20.66
C HIS A 322 -16.33 7.88 -21.66
N ALA A 323 -17.09 8.97 -21.59
CA ALA A 323 -16.92 10.12 -22.48
C ALA A 323 -15.54 10.80 -22.30
N ALA A 324 -15.03 10.86 -21.05
CA ALA A 324 -13.73 11.43 -20.77
C ALA A 324 -12.59 10.60 -21.38
N VAL A 325 -12.61 9.27 -21.17
CA VAL A 325 -11.58 8.38 -21.72
C VAL A 325 -11.66 8.35 -23.25
N ALA A 326 -12.85 8.32 -23.83
CA ALA A 326 -13.05 8.38 -25.27
C ALA A 326 -12.50 9.70 -25.87
N ALA A 327 -12.71 10.84 -25.18
CA ALA A 327 -12.18 12.14 -25.61
C ALA A 327 -10.63 12.16 -25.53
N TYR A 328 -10.06 11.57 -24.48
CA TYR A 328 -8.61 11.40 -24.39
C TYR A 328 -8.06 10.57 -25.56
N GLN A 329 -8.67 9.41 -25.83
CA GLN A 329 -8.26 8.51 -26.93
C GLN A 329 -8.39 9.17 -28.30
N ALA A 330 -9.43 9.98 -28.51
CA ALA A 330 -9.60 10.74 -29.74
C ALA A 330 -8.49 11.80 -29.93
N ALA A 331 -8.03 12.43 -28.84
CA ALA A 331 -6.93 13.37 -28.86
C ALA A 331 -5.54 12.69 -28.97
N HIS A 332 -5.46 11.41 -28.62
CA HIS A 332 -4.22 10.62 -28.63
C HIS A 332 -4.40 9.29 -29.37
N PRO A 333 -4.66 9.31 -30.70
CA PRO A 333 -5.03 8.13 -31.47
C PRO A 333 -3.95 7.04 -31.53
N ASP A 334 -2.70 7.39 -31.27
CA ASP A 334 -1.57 6.47 -31.24
C ASP A 334 -1.39 5.79 -29.88
N ASP A 335 -2.06 6.28 -28.82
CA ASP A 335 -2.02 5.65 -27.49
C ASP A 335 -2.98 4.46 -27.45
N ARG A 336 -2.43 3.25 -27.64
CA ARG A 336 -3.15 1.97 -27.50
C ARG A 336 -3.03 1.37 -26.10
N LYS A 337 -2.30 2.04 -25.20
CA LYS A 337 -1.97 1.55 -23.86
C LYS A 337 -2.84 2.15 -22.76
N THR A 338 -3.73 3.09 -23.09
CA THR A 338 -4.71 3.65 -22.16
C THR A 338 -6.10 3.11 -22.49
N VAL A 339 -6.70 2.40 -21.54
CA VAL A 339 -8.02 1.79 -21.69
C VAL A 339 -8.93 2.09 -20.52
N LEU A 340 -10.24 2.06 -20.81
CA LEU A 340 -11.28 1.98 -19.80
C LEU A 340 -11.70 0.52 -19.65
N VAL A 341 -11.78 0.04 -18.42
CA VAL A 341 -12.34 -1.25 -18.06
C VAL A 341 -13.63 -1.03 -17.27
N ASP A 342 -14.72 -1.47 -17.85
CA ASP A 342 -16.05 -1.48 -17.24
C ASP A 342 -16.45 -2.95 -17.03
N LEU A 343 -16.56 -3.38 -15.78
CA LEU A 343 -16.96 -4.74 -15.42
C LEU A 343 -18.46 -4.98 -15.62
N GLY A 344 -19.19 -3.90 -15.90
CA GLY A 344 -20.59 -3.94 -16.27
C GLY A 344 -21.59 -4.01 -15.11
N PRO A 345 -22.87 -3.80 -15.41
CA PRO A 345 -23.93 -3.73 -14.42
C PRO A 345 -24.22 -5.08 -13.74
N ASP A 346 -23.87 -6.20 -14.38
CA ASP A 346 -24.05 -7.53 -13.79
C ASP A 346 -23.10 -7.77 -12.63
N VAL A 347 -21.86 -7.26 -12.70
CA VAL A 347 -20.91 -7.28 -11.58
C VAL A 347 -21.46 -6.43 -10.43
N ALA A 348 -21.94 -5.23 -10.70
CA ALA A 348 -22.56 -4.38 -9.69
C ALA A 348 -23.78 -5.05 -9.04
N ARG A 349 -24.58 -5.77 -9.82
CA ARG A 349 -25.73 -6.51 -9.32
C ARG A 349 -25.34 -7.74 -8.52
N ALA A 350 -24.29 -8.46 -8.93
CA ALA A 350 -23.77 -9.62 -8.21
C ALA A 350 -23.15 -9.25 -6.87
N LEU A 351 -22.53 -8.08 -6.79
CA LEU A 351 -22.05 -7.53 -5.53
C LEU A 351 -23.18 -7.30 -4.53
N GLY A 352 -24.35 -6.84 -5.00
CA GLY A 352 -25.59 -6.72 -4.23
C GLY A 352 -25.48 -6.04 -2.88
N SER A 353 -26.60 -5.88 -2.19
CA SER A 353 -26.65 -5.25 -0.85
C SER A 353 -25.80 -5.97 0.22
N PRO A 354 -25.70 -7.32 0.26
CA PRO A 354 -24.86 -8.00 1.26
C PRO A 354 -23.37 -7.77 1.12
N ALA A 355 -22.89 -7.42 -0.08
CA ALA A 355 -21.47 -7.16 -0.32
C ALA A 355 -21.04 -5.73 0.09
N TYR A 356 -22.00 -4.86 0.42
CA TYR A 356 -21.77 -3.47 0.81
C TYR A 356 -22.35 -3.20 2.22
N GLY A 357 -21.55 -3.38 3.25
CA GLY A 357 -22.01 -3.33 4.62
C GLY A 357 -22.44 -1.98 5.17
N GLY A 358 -22.13 -0.92 4.54
CA GLY A 358 -22.57 0.43 4.89
C GLY A 358 -23.15 1.19 3.70
N GLY A 359 -23.35 0.48 2.59
CA GLY A 359 -23.89 1.05 1.37
C GLY A 359 -22.86 1.62 0.39
N VAL A 360 -21.63 1.92 0.82
CA VAL A 360 -20.61 2.54 -0.04
C VAL A 360 -19.40 1.63 -0.27
N HIS A 361 -18.94 0.95 0.78
CA HIS A 361 -17.73 0.14 0.72
C HIS A 361 -18.06 -1.35 0.60
N PRO A 362 -17.44 -2.08 -0.36
CA PRO A 362 -17.55 -3.52 -0.41
C PRO A 362 -16.95 -4.16 0.85
N HIS A 363 -17.54 -5.24 1.32
CA HIS A 363 -16.96 -6.12 2.33
C HIS A 363 -15.97 -7.12 1.71
N ALA A 364 -15.32 -7.94 2.53
CA ALA A 364 -14.34 -8.94 2.11
C ALA A 364 -14.84 -9.82 0.97
N ALA A 365 -16.09 -10.30 1.04
CA ALA A 365 -16.70 -11.10 -0.05
C ALA A 365 -16.83 -10.34 -1.36
N GLY A 366 -17.20 -9.06 -1.32
CA GLY A 366 -17.27 -8.18 -2.49
C GLY A 366 -15.89 -7.95 -3.11
N HIS A 367 -14.91 -7.65 -2.29
CA HIS A 367 -13.53 -7.49 -2.73
C HIS A 367 -12.96 -8.79 -3.34
N ALA A 368 -13.22 -9.95 -2.71
CA ALA A 368 -12.80 -11.25 -3.22
C ALA A 368 -13.45 -11.60 -4.56
N TYR A 369 -14.69 -11.18 -4.78
CA TYR A 369 -15.38 -11.34 -6.07
C TYR A 369 -14.77 -10.46 -7.17
N LEU A 370 -14.41 -9.22 -6.84
CA LEU A 370 -13.86 -8.24 -7.78
C LEU A 370 -12.42 -8.53 -8.19
N ALA A 371 -11.61 -8.98 -7.25
CA ALA A 371 -10.16 -9.10 -7.44
C ALA A 371 -9.76 -9.94 -8.66
N PRO A 372 -10.29 -11.16 -8.91
CA PRO A 372 -9.91 -11.96 -10.08
C PRO A 372 -10.31 -11.30 -11.39
N LEU A 373 -11.42 -10.56 -11.45
CA LEU A 373 -11.88 -9.86 -12.65
C LEU A 373 -10.92 -8.69 -12.98
N ILE A 374 -10.54 -7.91 -11.97
CA ILE A 374 -9.60 -6.81 -12.13
C ILE A 374 -8.20 -7.33 -12.46
N LEU A 375 -7.75 -8.38 -11.77
CA LEU A 375 -6.46 -9.01 -12.05
C LEU A 375 -6.36 -9.49 -13.50
N GLN A 376 -7.39 -10.16 -14.00
CA GLN A 376 -7.44 -10.62 -15.38
C GLN A 376 -7.37 -9.44 -16.36
N ALA A 377 -8.09 -8.36 -16.08
CA ALA A 377 -8.07 -7.16 -16.93
C ALA A 377 -6.66 -6.53 -16.98
N VAL A 378 -5.94 -6.51 -15.86
CA VAL A 378 -4.56 -5.99 -15.81
C VAL A 378 -3.58 -6.95 -16.50
N LEU A 379 -3.60 -8.25 -16.14
CA LEU A 379 -2.66 -9.25 -16.68
C LEU A 379 -2.80 -9.45 -18.19
N SER A 380 -3.99 -9.28 -18.75
CA SER A 380 -4.20 -9.40 -20.21
C SER A 380 -3.49 -8.31 -21.02
N ARG A 381 -2.94 -7.28 -20.36
CA ARG A 381 -2.34 -6.11 -20.99
C ARG A 381 -0.85 -5.97 -20.75
N ILE A 382 -0.34 -6.49 -19.66
CA ILE A 382 1.10 -6.46 -19.35
C ILE A 382 1.80 -7.69 -19.95
N PRO A 383 3.02 -7.53 -20.46
CA PRO A 383 3.78 -8.60 -21.14
C PRO A 383 4.22 -9.71 -20.18
#